data_de9f73f1b5a3d1e94f9899f9d5be234d
#
_entry.id   de9f73f1b5a3d1e94f9899f9d5be234d
#
_cell.length_a   1.000
_cell.length_b   1.000
_cell.length_c   1.000
_cell.angle_alpha   90.00
_cell.angle_beta   90.00
_cell.angle_gamma   90.00
#
_symmetry.space_group_name_H-M   'P 1'
#
loop_
_entity.id
_entity.type
_entity.pdbx_description
1 polymer ?
#
loop_
_entity_poly.entity_id
_entity_poly.type
_entity_poly.pdbx_seq_one_letter_code
_entity_poly.pdbx_strand_id
1 'polypeptide(L)'
;MKLEGLRVVDLSVFLPGPYLTLALADHGAEVIKIEPPDGDPTRRVGAADGPSTVYFRNLNRGKKSVVLDLKDPPNRERLLALAARADVFVESFRPGVCERLGVGYAEVSKRNPAIVYCSVNAFGNSGPYRDRPAHDLAVEGLAGVLSMTLGDDGRPALPGIPMADIAAGLQGLAGVLMALWRRRDTGRGDYVEVAMFDSLLAATPNIIGPVFAEQRDPDPKAQRTTGGAAFYRLYDTRDGRQVALAGQEPKFIERVLTALGRPDLIELCTRGPGPHQRPVVETLQAFFRSRTRQEALDWLASLDVCYAPVNTLLEATRDPHVAARELLLADELGRRHLAPAIRFADEPTRPRLREPLLGEHTDEVFAELEGGGGR
;
A
#
# COMPACT_ATOMS: atom_id res chain seq x y z
N MET A 1 -12.60 15.81 -11.67
CA MET A 1 -11.53 15.21 -10.81
C MET A 1 -10.21 15.21 -11.56
N LYS A 2 -9.08 15.05 -10.89
CA LYS A 2 -7.73 15.25 -11.47
C LYS A 2 -7.36 14.34 -12.65
N LEU A 3 -7.96 13.17 -12.74
CA LEU A 3 -7.68 12.17 -13.78
C LEU A 3 -8.87 11.91 -14.71
N GLU A 4 -9.86 12.80 -14.71
CA GLU A 4 -10.95 12.73 -15.68
C GLU A 4 -10.43 12.76 -17.10
N GLY A 5 -11.02 11.92 -17.95
CA GLY A 5 -10.59 11.74 -19.33
C GLY A 5 -9.51 10.68 -19.53
N LEU A 6 -8.81 10.22 -18.48
CA LEU A 6 -7.90 9.08 -18.62
C LEU A 6 -8.67 7.76 -18.68
N ARG A 7 -8.28 6.88 -19.61
CA ARG A 7 -8.76 5.51 -19.75
C ARG A 7 -7.64 4.53 -19.42
N VAL A 8 -7.93 3.60 -18.50
CA VAL A 8 -6.98 2.61 -17.99
C VAL A 8 -7.52 1.21 -18.29
N VAL A 9 -6.71 0.37 -18.91
CA VAL A 9 -6.95 -1.07 -19.06
C VAL A 9 -6.17 -1.79 -17.96
N ASP A 10 -6.88 -2.52 -17.09
CA ASP A 10 -6.34 -3.15 -15.88
C ASP A 10 -6.50 -4.68 -15.96
N LEU A 11 -5.40 -5.39 -16.22
CA LEU A 11 -5.33 -6.85 -16.20
C LEU A 11 -4.79 -7.38 -14.86
N SER A 12 -4.49 -6.50 -13.93
CA SER A 12 -3.87 -6.89 -12.66
C SER A 12 -4.82 -7.62 -11.73
N VAL A 13 -4.27 -8.46 -10.86
CA VAL A 13 -5.01 -9.27 -9.89
C VAL A 13 -4.42 -9.12 -8.50
N PHE A 14 -5.14 -9.57 -7.48
CA PHE A 14 -4.79 -9.50 -6.07
C PHE A 14 -4.67 -8.06 -5.55
N LEU A 15 -3.44 -7.59 -5.20
CA LEU A 15 -3.30 -6.34 -4.47
C LEU A 15 -2.49 -5.26 -5.20
N PRO A 16 -1.22 -5.42 -5.61
CA PRO A 16 -0.37 -4.28 -6.01
C PRO A 16 -0.92 -3.50 -7.20
N GLY A 17 -1.29 -4.19 -8.28
CA GLY A 17 -1.87 -3.57 -9.47
C GLY A 17 -3.28 -3.00 -9.22
N PRO A 18 -4.23 -3.78 -8.64
CA PRO A 18 -5.55 -3.25 -8.30
C PRO A 18 -5.53 -2.07 -7.34
N TYR A 19 -4.57 -1.99 -6.43
CA TYR A 19 -4.38 -0.85 -5.52
C TYR A 19 -3.92 0.41 -6.29
N LEU A 20 -2.99 0.26 -7.22
CA LEU A 20 -2.59 1.33 -8.14
C LEU A 20 -3.79 1.84 -8.94
N THR A 21 -4.52 0.92 -9.61
CA THR A 21 -5.61 1.30 -10.50
C THR A 21 -6.86 1.79 -9.76
N LEU A 22 -7.07 1.37 -8.49
CA LEU A 22 -8.07 1.98 -7.61
C LEU A 22 -7.76 3.46 -7.38
N ALA A 23 -6.50 3.81 -7.10
CA ALA A 23 -6.13 5.21 -6.91
C ALA A 23 -6.43 6.05 -8.16
N LEU A 24 -6.20 5.51 -9.35
CA LEU A 24 -6.57 6.18 -10.61
C LEU A 24 -8.10 6.32 -10.73
N ALA A 25 -8.87 5.28 -10.43
CA ALA A 25 -10.34 5.29 -10.48
C ALA A 25 -10.94 6.27 -9.48
N ASP A 26 -10.48 6.25 -8.22
CA ASP A 26 -10.94 7.15 -7.17
C ASP A 26 -10.73 8.64 -7.53
N HIS A 27 -9.75 8.94 -8.38
CA HIS A 27 -9.45 10.31 -8.83
C HIS A 27 -9.99 10.65 -10.23
N GLY A 28 -10.85 9.79 -10.79
CA GLY A 28 -11.66 10.12 -11.97
C GLY A 28 -11.28 9.40 -13.26
N ALA A 29 -10.23 8.58 -13.29
CA ALA A 29 -9.94 7.77 -14.45
C ALA A 29 -11.04 6.72 -14.70
N GLU A 30 -11.35 6.45 -15.96
CA GLU A 30 -12.14 5.30 -16.35
C GLU A 30 -11.24 4.05 -16.33
N VAL A 31 -11.41 3.18 -15.34
CA VAL A 31 -10.64 1.95 -15.22
C VAL A 31 -11.48 0.77 -15.67
N ILE A 32 -11.01 0.09 -16.72
CA ILE A 32 -11.63 -1.11 -17.30
C ILE A 32 -10.81 -2.32 -16.86
N LYS A 33 -11.35 -3.06 -15.88
CA LYS A 33 -10.73 -4.28 -15.38
C LYS A 33 -11.07 -5.45 -16.29
N ILE A 34 -10.05 -6.06 -16.85
CA ILE A 34 -10.15 -7.26 -17.67
C ILE A 34 -10.00 -8.49 -16.78
N GLU A 35 -11.00 -9.33 -16.76
CA GLU A 35 -11.05 -10.52 -15.93
C GLU A 35 -11.18 -11.79 -16.79
N PRO A 36 -10.56 -12.90 -16.35
CA PRO A 36 -10.84 -14.20 -16.95
C PRO A 36 -12.30 -14.62 -16.66
N PRO A 37 -12.84 -15.67 -17.32
CA PRO A 37 -14.19 -16.15 -17.08
C PRO A 37 -14.52 -16.45 -15.60
N ASP A 38 -13.52 -16.91 -14.83
CA ASP A 38 -13.66 -17.18 -13.40
C ASP A 38 -13.52 -15.93 -12.51
N GLY A 39 -13.21 -14.78 -13.08
CA GLY A 39 -12.99 -13.51 -12.38
C GLY A 39 -11.68 -13.42 -11.60
N ASP A 40 -11.44 -12.25 -11.00
CA ASP A 40 -10.32 -12.01 -10.08
C ASP A 40 -10.46 -12.90 -8.85
N PRO A 41 -9.40 -13.61 -8.39
CA PRO A 41 -9.45 -14.47 -7.20
C PRO A 41 -9.95 -13.74 -5.94
N THR A 42 -9.71 -12.43 -5.82
CA THR A 42 -10.15 -11.64 -4.67
C THR A 42 -11.67 -11.51 -4.55
N ARG A 43 -12.44 -11.84 -5.59
CA ARG A 43 -13.90 -11.95 -5.52
C ARG A 43 -14.38 -13.00 -4.52
N ARG A 44 -13.50 -13.99 -4.19
CA ARG A 44 -13.81 -15.15 -3.34
C ARG A 44 -12.90 -15.26 -2.11
N VAL A 45 -11.92 -14.36 -1.93
CA VAL A 45 -10.96 -14.39 -0.82
C VAL A 45 -11.31 -13.34 0.21
N GLY A 46 -11.53 -13.76 1.45
CA GLY A 46 -11.82 -12.86 2.58
C GLY A 46 -13.31 -12.84 2.97
N ALA A 47 -13.68 -11.87 3.80
CA ALA A 47 -15.05 -11.71 4.29
C ALA A 47 -15.99 -11.26 3.15
N ALA A 48 -17.09 -12.01 2.96
CA ALA A 48 -18.13 -11.63 2.00
C ALA A 48 -19.04 -10.55 2.60
N ASP A 49 -19.44 -9.59 1.75
CA ASP A 49 -20.40 -8.55 2.11
C ASP A 49 -21.07 -8.04 0.82
N GLY A 50 -22.13 -8.73 0.40
CA GLY A 50 -22.81 -8.52 -0.87
C GLY A 50 -22.34 -9.48 -1.98
N PRO A 51 -22.30 -9.04 -3.25
CA PRO A 51 -22.00 -9.91 -4.39
C PRO A 51 -20.53 -10.33 -4.48
N SER A 52 -19.65 -9.71 -3.71
CA SER A 52 -18.23 -10.01 -3.66
C SER A 52 -17.68 -9.87 -2.23
N THR A 53 -16.37 -10.04 -2.08
CA THR A 53 -15.72 -9.84 -0.78
C THR A 53 -15.43 -8.35 -0.52
N VAL A 54 -15.26 -8.01 0.75
CA VAL A 54 -14.77 -6.67 1.16
C VAL A 54 -13.41 -6.37 0.53
N TYR A 55 -12.57 -7.39 0.35
CA TYR A 55 -11.26 -7.26 -0.28
C TYR A 55 -11.39 -6.83 -1.75
N PHE A 56 -12.18 -7.54 -2.55
CA PHE A 56 -12.42 -7.16 -3.94
C PHE A 56 -13.02 -5.76 -4.06
N ARG A 57 -14.06 -5.47 -3.26
CA ARG A 57 -14.74 -4.17 -3.27
C ARG A 57 -13.80 -3.01 -2.96
N ASN A 58 -12.94 -3.13 -1.95
CA ASN A 58 -12.01 -2.06 -1.57
C ASN A 58 -10.84 -1.88 -2.54
N LEU A 59 -10.68 -2.74 -3.52
CA LEU A 59 -9.67 -2.60 -4.58
C LEU A 59 -10.26 -2.31 -5.96
N ASN A 60 -11.57 -2.58 -6.15
CA ASN A 60 -12.15 -2.54 -7.50
C ASN A 60 -13.45 -1.75 -7.61
N ARG A 61 -13.86 -1.03 -6.54
CA ARG A 61 -14.96 -0.07 -6.63
C ARG A 61 -14.73 0.95 -7.74
N GLY A 62 -15.80 1.37 -8.38
CA GLY A 62 -15.75 2.39 -9.44
C GLY A 62 -15.13 1.97 -10.76
N LYS A 63 -14.58 0.76 -10.85
CA LYS A 63 -14.08 0.19 -12.10
C LYS A 63 -15.22 -0.42 -12.93
N LYS A 64 -15.02 -0.55 -14.23
CA LYS A 64 -15.82 -1.38 -15.13
C LYS A 64 -15.22 -2.79 -15.16
N SER A 65 -16.05 -3.84 -15.15
CA SER A 65 -15.61 -5.24 -15.31
C SER A 65 -15.95 -5.74 -16.70
N VAL A 66 -14.95 -6.28 -17.38
CA VAL A 66 -15.04 -6.88 -18.72
C VAL A 66 -14.45 -8.30 -18.63
N VAL A 67 -15.18 -9.29 -19.07
CA VAL A 67 -14.70 -10.69 -19.12
C VAL A 67 -14.14 -11.01 -20.50
N LEU A 68 -12.88 -11.43 -20.54
CA LEU A 68 -12.19 -11.91 -21.75
C LEU A 68 -11.36 -13.16 -21.42
N ASP A 69 -11.61 -14.26 -22.11
CA ASP A 69 -10.65 -15.36 -22.13
C ASP A 69 -9.56 -15.03 -23.16
N LEU A 70 -8.39 -14.60 -22.67
CA LEU A 70 -7.26 -14.23 -23.54
C LEU A 70 -6.56 -15.42 -24.21
N LYS A 71 -6.98 -16.65 -23.94
CA LYS A 71 -6.56 -17.80 -24.74
C LYS A 71 -7.26 -17.82 -26.11
N ASP A 72 -8.42 -17.19 -26.21
CA ASP A 72 -9.17 -17.04 -27.42
C ASP A 72 -8.65 -15.87 -28.27
N PRO A 73 -8.21 -16.10 -29.55
CA PRO A 73 -7.67 -15.06 -30.41
C PRO A 73 -8.61 -13.86 -30.64
N PRO A 74 -9.91 -14.01 -30.91
CA PRO A 74 -10.83 -12.89 -30.99
C PRO A 74 -10.85 -11.97 -29.77
N ASN A 75 -10.77 -12.54 -28.58
CA ASN A 75 -10.74 -11.77 -27.33
C ASN A 75 -9.45 -11.00 -27.15
N ARG A 76 -8.31 -11.50 -27.65
CA ARG A 76 -7.05 -10.76 -27.69
C ARG A 76 -7.13 -9.55 -28.61
N GLU A 77 -7.70 -9.69 -29.80
CA GLU A 77 -7.90 -8.56 -30.71
C GLU A 77 -8.84 -7.50 -30.11
N ARG A 78 -9.89 -7.92 -29.41
CA ARG A 78 -10.75 -7.00 -28.65
C ARG A 78 -9.98 -6.22 -27.58
N LEU A 79 -9.12 -6.90 -26.82
CA LEU A 79 -8.28 -6.25 -25.80
C LEU A 79 -7.28 -5.27 -26.45
N LEU A 80 -6.62 -5.65 -27.54
CA LEU A 80 -5.71 -4.79 -28.27
C LEU A 80 -6.42 -3.56 -28.89
N ALA A 81 -7.65 -3.73 -29.38
CA ALA A 81 -8.48 -2.62 -29.86
C ALA A 81 -8.86 -1.66 -28.71
N LEU A 82 -9.14 -2.19 -27.51
CA LEU A 82 -9.37 -1.38 -26.31
C LEU A 82 -8.10 -0.62 -25.89
N ALA A 83 -6.96 -1.30 -25.86
CA ALA A 83 -5.66 -0.70 -25.52
C ALA A 83 -5.23 0.39 -26.52
N ALA A 84 -5.62 0.28 -27.79
CA ALA A 84 -5.38 1.30 -28.81
C ALA A 84 -6.04 2.66 -28.48
N ARG A 85 -7.07 2.67 -27.63
CA ARG A 85 -7.81 3.86 -27.19
C ARG A 85 -7.62 4.15 -25.69
N ALA A 86 -6.67 3.51 -25.05
CA ALA A 86 -6.36 3.71 -23.63
C ALA A 86 -5.13 4.60 -23.43
N ASP A 87 -5.04 5.21 -22.27
CA ASP A 87 -3.90 6.01 -21.84
C ASP A 87 -2.89 5.18 -21.07
N VAL A 88 -3.38 4.22 -20.29
CA VAL A 88 -2.60 3.37 -19.39
C VAL A 88 -3.04 1.91 -19.56
N PHE A 89 -2.07 1.01 -19.54
CA PHE A 89 -2.27 -0.43 -19.49
C PHE A 89 -1.51 -0.99 -18.30
N VAL A 90 -2.19 -1.70 -17.40
CA VAL A 90 -1.60 -2.25 -16.17
C VAL A 90 -1.76 -3.77 -16.15
N GLU A 91 -0.69 -4.49 -15.86
CA GLU A 91 -0.72 -5.93 -15.63
C GLU A 91 0.14 -6.31 -14.41
N SER A 92 -0.14 -7.48 -13.80
CA SER A 92 0.61 -7.98 -12.65
C SER A 92 0.94 -9.48 -12.78
N PHE A 93 1.21 -9.93 -13.99
CA PHE A 93 1.58 -11.32 -14.25
C PHE A 93 3.10 -11.52 -14.09
N ARG A 94 3.51 -12.79 -14.05
CA ARG A 94 4.93 -13.12 -14.16
C ARG A 94 5.45 -12.72 -15.54
N PRO A 95 6.72 -12.28 -15.64
CA PRO A 95 7.33 -11.92 -16.91
C PRO A 95 7.12 -12.97 -18.01
N GLY A 96 6.84 -12.53 -19.21
CA GLY A 96 6.58 -13.40 -20.37
C GLY A 96 5.15 -13.94 -20.47
N VAL A 97 4.27 -13.71 -19.51
CA VAL A 97 2.86 -14.16 -19.60
C VAL A 97 2.10 -13.33 -20.64
N CYS A 98 2.16 -12.00 -20.55
CA CYS A 98 1.50 -11.12 -21.50
C CYS A 98 2.05 -11.29 -22.93
N GLU A 99 3.33 -11.51 -23.07
CA GLU A 99 3.97 -11.80 -24.38
C GLU A 99 3.43 -13.11 -24.98
N ARG A 100 3.35 -14.18 -24.18
CA ARG A 100 2.77 -15.47 -24.66
C ARG A 100 1.30 -15.36 -25.00
N LEU A 101 0.57 -14.46 -24.33
CA LEU A 101 -0.82 -14.17 -24.64
C LEU A 101 -0.97 -13.23 -25.85
N GLY A 102 0.13 -12.66 -26.38
CA GLY A 102 0.08 -11.70 -27.49
C GLY A 102 -0.49 -10.32 -27.12
N VAL A 103 -0.39 -9.95 -25.84
CA VAL A 103 -0.86 -8.67 -25.28
C VAL A 103 0.23 -7.97 -24.45
N GLY A 104 1.50 -8.33 -24.67
CA GLY A 104 2.66 -7.69 -24.04
C GLY A 104 2.92 -6.29 -24.59
N TYR A 105 3.88 -5.60 -23.99
CA TYR A 105 4.20 -4.21 -24.33
C TYR A 105 4.47 -4.00 -25.81
N ALA A 106 5.21 -4.89 -26.47
CA ALA A 106 5.52 -4.77 -27.91
C ALA A 106 4.27 -4.75 -28.79
N GLU A 107 3.28 -5.59 -28.50
CA GLU A 107 2.03 -5.65 -29.26
C GLU A 107 1.12 -4.46 -28.95
N VAL A 108 1.04 -4.07 -27.68
CA VAL A 108 0.20 -2.95 -27.24
C VAL A 108 0.78 -1.62 -27.75
N SER A 109 2.09 -1.36 -27.59
CA SER A 109 2.73 -0.11 -28.04
C SER A 109 2.78 0.04 -29.55
N LYS A 110 2.79 -1.08 -30.31
CA LYS A 110 2.64 -1.05 -31.77
C LYS A 110 1.26 -0.52 -32.21
N ARG A 111 0.22 -0.83 -31.42
CA ARG A 111 -1.15 -0.32 -31.68
C ARG A 111 -1.34 1.10 -31.16
N ASN A 112 -0.67 1.42 -30.04
CA ASN A 112 -0.74 2.72 -29.37
C ASN A 112 0.63 3.17 -28.87
N PRO A 113 1.42 3.90 -29.67
CA PRO A 113 2.74 4.39 -29.26
C PRO A 113 2.70 5.37 -28.08
N ALA A 114 1.54 5.90 -27.72
CA ALA A 114 1.34 6.82 -26.62
C ALA A 114 0.92 6.11 -25.30
N ILE A 115 0.79 4.79 -25.31
CA ILE A 115 0.37 4.02 -24.13
C ILE A 115 1.45 4.04 -23.04
N VAL A 116 1.04 4.30 -21.80
CA VAL A 116 1.86 4.03 -20.62
C VAL A 116 1.54 2.61 -20.16
N TYR A 117 2.48 1.69 -20.35
CA TYR A 117 2.34 0.29 -19.98
C TYR A 117 3.05 0.04 -18.65
N CYS A 118 2.32 -0.35 -17.62
CA CYS A 118 2.87 -0.63 -16.29
C CYS A 118 2.79 -2.12 -15.97
N SER A 119 3.97 -2.74 -15.78
CA SER A 119 4.10 -4.12 -15.32
C SER A 119 4.52 -4.13 -13.85
N VAL A 120 3.68 -4.73 -13.00
CA VAL A 120 3.96 -4.86 -11.56
C VAL A 120 4.11 -6.33 -11.20
N ASN A 121 5.32 -6.75 -10.84
CA ASN A 121 5.59 -8.16 -10.51
C ASN A 121 6.55 -8.30 -9.32
N ALA A 122 6.85 -9.54 -8.91
CA ALA A 122 7.62 -9.77 -7.68
C ALA A 122 9.08 -9.30 -7.77
N PHE A 123 9.78 -9.56 -8.91
CA PHE A 123 11.24 -9.44 -8.99
C PHE A 123 11.75 -8.67 -10.22
N GLY A 124 10.87 -8.05 -10.99
CA GLY A 124 11.24 -7.39 -12.25
C GLY A 124 11.36 -8.35 -13.43
N ASN A 125 11.68 -7.79 -14.59
CA ASN A 125 11.76 -8.51 -15.86
C ASN A 125 13.17 -9.03 -16.17
N SER A 126 14.12 -8.87 -15.26
CA SER A 126 15.52 -9.29 -15.39
C SER A 126 16.03 -9.89 -14.08
N GLY A 127 17.27 -10.39 -14.12
CA GLY A 127 17.91 -10.94 -12.93
C GLY A 127 17.54 -12.39 -12.63
N PRO A 128 18.19 -12.98 -11.58
CA PRO A 128 18.12 -14.43 -11.30
C PRO A 128 16.76 -14.90 -10.79
N TYR A 129 15.90 -14.01 -10.32
CA TYR A 129 14.60 -14.34 -9.76
C TYR A 129 13.41 -14.01 -10.68
N ARG A 130 13.69 -13.54 -11.90
CA ARG A 130 12.69 -13.12 -12.89
C ARG A 130 11.49 -14.08 -13.01
N ASP A 131 11.74 -15.36 -13.11
CA ASP A 131 10.72 -16.41 -13.33
C ASP A 131 10.22 -17.06 -12.03
N ARG A 132 10.76 -16.63 -10.87
CA ARG A 132 10.40 -17.19 -9.56
C ARG A 132 9.00 -16.72 -9.14
N PRO A 133 8.08 -17.64 -8.76
CA PRO A 133 6.83 -17.24 -8.17
C PRO A 133 7.02 -16.69 -6.76
N ALA A 134 6.32 -15.60 -6.43
CA ALA A 134 6.30 -15.07 -5.07
C ALA A 134 4.98 -14.33 -4.79
N HIS A 135 4.68 -14.23 -3.52
CA HIS A 135 3.76 -13.30 -2.91
C HIS A 135 4.52 -12.44 -1.91
N ASP A 136 3.88 -11.42 -1.39
CA ASP A 136 4.39 -10.42 -0.48
C ASP A 136 5.40 -10.95 0.56
N LEU A 137 4.99 -11.90 1.39
CA LEU A 137 5.82 -12.45 2.47
C LEU A 137 7.17 -13.03 1.98
N ALA A 138 7.17 -13.68 0.80
CA ALA A 138 8.40 -14.22 0.23
C ALA A 138 9.34 -13.10 -0.27
N VAL A 139 8.78 -12.03 -0.76
CA VAL A 139 9.53 -10.82 -1.17
C VAL A 139 10.08 -10.11 0.07
N GLU A 140 9.29 -9.92 1.12
CA GLU A 140 9.74 -9.32 2.38
C GLU A 140 10.90 -10.11 3.02
N GLY A 141 10.81 -11.45 2.98
CA GLY A 141 11.88 -12.33 3.47
C GLY A 141 13.17 -12.17 2.68
N LEU A 142 13.07 -12.14 1.35
CA LEU A 142 14.24 -12.02 0.47
C LEU A 142 14.86 -10.63 0.53
N ALA A 143 14.06 -9.57 0.66
CA ALA A 143 14.54 -8.20 0.79
C ALA A 143 15.13 -7.88 2.18
N GLY A 144 15.10 -8.84 3.12
CA GLY A 144 15.66 -8.70 4.45
C GLY A 144 14.79 -7.93 5.44
N VAL A 145 13.62 -7.42 5.03
CA VAL A 145 12.74 -6.60 5.88
C VAL A 145 12.15 -7.42 7.04
N LEU A 146 11.86 -8.71 6.84
CA LEU A 146 11.41 -9.58 7.92
C LEU A 146 12.43 -9.70 9.05
N SER A 147 13.75 -9.61 8.78
CA SER A 147 14.77 -9.64 9.82
C SER A 147 14.71 -8.44 10.77
N MET A 148 14.04 -7.36 10.33
CA MET A 148 13.85 -6.12 11.10
C MET A 148 12.52 -6.11 11.87
N THR A 149 11.59 -7.01 11.55
CA THR A 149 10.28 -7.14 12.22
C THR A 149 10.34 -8.32 13.18
N LEU A 150 10.57 -8.02 14.47
CA LEU A 150 10.73 -9.07 15.49
C LEU A 150 9.52 -9.18 16.41
N GLY A 151 9.19 -10.43 16.73
CA GLY A 151 8.29 -10.75 17.84
C GLY A 151 8.95 -10.63 19.21
N ASP A 152 8.18 -10.86 20.26
CA ASP A 152 8.66 -10.82 21.66
C ASP A 152 9.76 -11.84 21.93
N ASP A 153 9.71 -12.98 21.24
CA ASP A 153 10.73 -14.03 21.29
C ASP A 153 12.05 -13.66 20.58
N GLY A 154 12.09 -12.48 19.95
CA GLY A 154 13.24 -11.99 19.21
C GLY A 154 13.45 -12.67 17.84
N ARG A 155 12.47 -13.41 17.34
CA ARG A 155 12.47 -14.01 16.01
C ARG A 155 11.66 -13.17 15.03
N PRO A 156 11.92 -13.28 13.70
CA PRO A 156 11.08 -12.62 12.71
C PRO A 156 9.59 -12.95 12.89
N ALA A 157 8.77 -11.92 12.86
CA ALA A 157 7.32 -12.01 12.98
C ALA A 157 6.64 -11.70 11.64
N LEU A 158 5.42 -12.22 11.46
CA LEU A 158 4.62 -11.89 10.28
C LEU A 158 4.16 -10.42 10.37
N PRO A 159 4.33 -9.63 9.29
CA PRO A 159 3.84 -8.25 9.25
C PRO A 159 2.31 -8.22 9.26
N GLY A 160 1.74 -7.15 9.79
CA GLY A 160 0.29 -6.97 9.85
C GLY A 160 -0.36 -6.57 8.52
N ILE A 161 0.43 -6.09 7.57
CA ILE A 161 -0.01 -5.69 6.21
C ILE A 161 1.04 -6.10 5.18
N PRO A 162 0.64 -6.39 3.93
CA PRO A 162 1.55 -6.80 2.86
C PRO A 162 2.30 -5.59 2.30
N MET A 163 3.45 -5.29 2.90
CA MET A 163 4.22 -4.07 2.61
C MET A 163 4.86 -4.06 1.22
N ALA A 164 5.29 -5.22 0.71
CA ALA A 164 5.87 -5.30 -0.62
C ALA A 164 4.83 -5.02 -1.72
N ASP A 165 3.62 -5.56 -1.55
CA ASP A 165 2.49 -5.29 -2.44
C ASP A 165 2.10 -3.80 -2.41
N ILE A 166 1.94 -3.22 -1.22
CA ILE A 166 1.56 -1.80 -1.06
C ILE A 166 2.63 -0.88 -1.63
N ALA A 167 3.91 -1.13 -1.31
CA ALA A 167 5.01 -0.32 -1.83
C ALA A 167 5.06 -0.36 -3.37
N ALA A 168 4.92 -1.54 -3.97
CA ALA A 168 4.89 -1.68 -5.43
C ALA A 168 3.68 -0.98 -6.05
N GLY A 169 2.50 -1.07 -5.46
CA GLY A 169 1.31 -0.36 -5.92
C GLY A 169 1.50 1.16 -5.92
N LEU A 170 2.11 1.72 -4.86
CA LEU A 170 2.41 3.15 -4.77
C LEU A 170 3.52 3.59 -5.74
N GLN A 171 4.59 2.80 -5.90
CA GLN A 171 5.64 3.08 -6.88
C GLN A 171 5.09 3.00 -8.31
N GLY A 172 4.22 2.03 -8.58
CA GLY A 172 3.54 1.90 -9.87
C GLY A 172 2.66 3.12 -10.17
N LEU A 173 1.89 3.60 -9.20
CA LEU A 173 1.10 4.83 -9.35
C LEU A 173 2.01 6.03 -9.67
N ALA A 174 3.10 6.20 -8.93
CA ALA A 174 4.06 7.28 -9.17
C ALA A 174 4.69 7.16 -10.57
N GLY A 175 5.13 5.95 -10.97
CA GLY A 175 5.71 5.69 -12.29
C GLY A 175 4.75 5.99 -13.44
N VAL A 176 3.50 5.55 -13.33
CA VAL A 176 2.44 5.86 -14.31
C VAL A 176 2.23 7.36 -14.44
N LEU A 177 2.12 8.09 -13.33
CA LEU A 177 1.92 9.55 -13.35
C LEU A 177 3.13 10.28 -13.93
N MET A 178 4.37 9.87 -13.64
CA MET A 178 5.59 10.42 -14.25
C MET A 178 5.62 10.18 -15.77
N ALA A 179 5.27 8.98 -16.22
CA ALA A 179 5.22 8.66 -17.64
C ALA A 179 4.12 9.45 -18.37
N LEU A 180 2.93 9.57 -17.78
CA LEU A 180 1.85 10.41 -18.32
C LEU A 180 2.26 11.89 -18.38
N TRP A 181 2.97 12.38 -17.36
CA TRP A 181 3.51 13.75 -17.36
C TRP A 181 4.47 13.96 -18.53
N ARG A 182 5.43 13.06 -18.70
CA ARG A 182 6.41 13.16 -19.80
C ARG A 182 5.78 13.01 -21.17
N ARG A 183 4.75 12.18 -21.30
CA ARG A 183 3.98 11.98 -22.54
C ARG A 183 3.41 13.28 -23.10
N ARG A 184 3.05 14.25 -22.26
CA ARG A 184 2.51 15.55 -22.69
C ARG A 184 3.46 16.30 -23.63
N ASP A 185 4.78 16.18 -23.39
CA ASP A 185 5.80 16.84 -24.20
C ASP A 185 6.23 16.01 -25.40
N THR A 186 6.27 14.69 -25.24
CA THR A 186 6.83 13.78 -26.25
C THR A 186 5.80 13.18 -27.19
N GLY A 187 4.53 13.15 -26.79
CA GLY A 187 3.47 12.41 -27.47
C GLY A 187 3.64 10.88 -27.39
N ARG A 188 4.63 10.37 -26.67
CA ARG A 188 4.96 8.95 -26.57
C ARG A 188 4.74 8.45 -25.14
N GLY A 189 4.20 7.24 -25.03
CA GLY A 189 4.12 6.52 -23.77
C GLY A 189 5.47 5.91 -23.37
N ASP A 190 5.43 5.08 -22.34
CA ASP A 190 6.62 4.40 -21.82
C ASP A 190 6.25 3.03 -21.23
N TYR A 191 7.28 2.19 -21.06
CA TYR A 191 7.19 0.96 -20.29
C TYR A 191 7.66 1.20 -18.84
N VAL A 192 6.75 1.11 -17.91
CA VAL A 192 7.00 1.28 -16.48
C VAL A 192 7.11 -0.10 -15.84
N GLU A 193 8.31 -0.48 -15.44
CA GLU A 193 8.57 -1.71 -14.69
C GLU A 193 8.61 -1.41 -13.20
N VAL A 194 7.85 -2.17 -12.42
CA VAL A 194 7.83 -2.08 -10.95
C VAL A 194 7.96 -3.47 -10.34
N ALA A 195 9.06 -3.71 -9.64
CA ALA A 195 9.25 -4.92 -8.85
C ALA A 195 8.89 -4.68 -7.38
N MET A 196 8.16 -5.62 -6.78
CA MET A 196 7.86 -5.59 -5.36
C MET A 196 9.14 -5.60 -4.53
N PHE A 197 10.14 -6.41 -4.93
CA PHE A 197 11.43 -6.51 -4.27
C PHE A 197 12.19 -5.18 -4.28
N ASP A 198 12.30 -4.53 -5.44
CA ASP A 198 12.99 -3.25 -5.61
C ASP A 198 12.31 -2.16 -4.80
N SER A 199 10.96 -2.12 -4.87
CA SER A 199 10.13 -1.15 -4.14
C SER A 199 10.32 -1.27 -2.63
N LEU A 200 10.38 -2.51 -2.12
CA LEU A 200 10.54 -2.75 -0.69
C LEU A 200 11.97 -2.46 -0.23
N LEU A 201 12.98 -2.86 -1.00
CA LEU A 201 14.37 -2.56 -0.67
C LEU A 201 14.64 -1.04 -0.68
N ALA A 202 14.07 -0.32 -1.65
CA ALA A 202 14.12 1.15 -1.70
C ALA A 202 13.40 1.84 -0.51
N ALA A 203 12.53 1.13 0.21
CA ALA A 203 11.85 1.65 1.40
C ALA A 203 12.68 1.52 2.70
N THR A 204 13.94 1.08 2.64
CA THR A 204 14.82 0.86 3.81
C THR A 204 15.84 1.98 4.13
N PRO A 205 15.75 3.22 3.63
CA PRO A 205 16.84 4.20 3.77
C PRO A 205 17.16 4.56 5.23
N ASN A 206 16.20 4.39 6.15
CA ASN A 206 16.37 4.67 7.58
C ASN A 206 17.04 3.56 8.38
N ILE A 207 17.17 2.34 7.81
CA ILE A 207 17.70 1.16 8.52
C ILE A 207 18.93 0.55 7.82
N ILE A 208 19.17 0.82 6.53
CA ILE A 208 20.23 0.23 5.72
C ILE A 208 21.65 0.75 6.09
N GLY A 209 21.75 1.82 6.86
CA GLY A 209 23.01 2.50 7.17
C GLY A 209 24.14 1.58 7.65
N PRO A 210 23.94 0.69 8.65
CA PRO A 210 24.98 -0.23 9.12
C PRO A 210 25.49 -1.18 8.03
N VAL A 211 24.63 -1.59 7.09
CA VAL A 211 25.02 -2.45 5.97
C VAL A 211 26.00 -1.71 5.05
N PHE A 212 25.69 -0.47 4.69
CA PHE A 212 26.52 0.30 3.75
C PHE A 212 27.79 0.85 4.38
N ALA A 213 27.70 1.35 5.61
CA ALA A 213 28.82 2.01 6.28
C ALA A 213 29.77 1.03 6.99
N GLU A 214 29.24 -0.07 7.52
CA GLU A 214 29.96 -0.91 8.47
C GLU A 214 30.01 -2.40 8.05
N GLN A 215 29.38 -2.76 6.93
CA GLN A 215 29.29 -4.13 6.40
C GLN A 215 28.76 -5.14 7.45
N ARG A 216 27.79 -4.72 8.26
CA ARG A 216 27.13 -5.57 9.25
C ARG A 216 25.62 -5.43 9.20
N ASP A 217 24.93 -6.45 9.64
CA ASP A 217 23.49 -6.39 9.80
C ASP A 217 23.08 -5.36 10.88
N PRO A 218 22.01 -4.60 10.66
CA PRO A 218 21.42 -3.79 11.71
C PRO A 218 20.82 -4.70 12.81
N ASP A 219 21.10 -4.38 14.07
CA ASP A 219 20.42 -5.02 15.20
C ASP A 219 19.05 -4.33 15.42
N PRO A 220 17.92 -5.00 15.18
CA PRO A 220 16.60 -4.37 15.36
C PRO A 220 16.39 -3.80 16.76
N LYS A 221 16.92 -4.48 17.81
CA LYS A 221 16.78 -4.03 19.19
C LYS A 221 17.66 -2.84 19.57
N ALA A 222 18.62 -2.48 18.70
CA ALA A 222 19.48 -1.32 18.87
C ALA A 222 19.19 -0.19 17.85
N GLN A 223 18.30 -0.41 16.87
CA GLN A 223 17.93 0.63 15.92
C GLN A 223 16.94 1.63 16.51
N ARG A 224 17.04 2.85 16.03
CA ARG A 224 16.24 3.99 16.47
C ARG A 224 14.72 3.74 16.40
N THR A 225 14.25 3.13 15.31
CA THR A 225 12.82 3.04 14.96
C THR A 225 12.23 1.64 15.12
N THR A 226 12.99 0.69 15.64
CA THR A 226 12.55 -0.70 15.82
C THR A 226 12.62 -1.18 17.28
N GLY A 227 12.58 -0.23 18.23
CA GLY A 227 12.50 -0.53 19.67
C GLY A 227 13.83 -0.41 20.43
N GLY A 228 14.92 0.04 19.77
CA GLY A 228 16.21 0.31 20.44
C GLY A 228 16.23 1.59 21.27
N ALA A 229 15.29 2.50 21.07
CA ALA A 229 15.13 3.71 21.86
C ALA A 229 13.94 3.61 22.81
N ALA A 230 14.14 4.02 24.06
CA ALA A 230 13.08 4.03 25.08
C ALA A 230 11.86 4.87 24.69
N PHE A 231 12.11 5.94 23.94
CA PHE A 231 11.07 6.85 23.44
C PHE A 231 10.58 6.53 22.02
N TYR A 232 10.85 5.30 21.54
CA TYR A 232 10.25 4.76 20.31
C TYR A 232 9.95 3.28 20.51
N ARG A 233 8.92 3.00 21.35
CA ARG A 233 8.65 1.66 21.83
C ARG A 233 7.20 1.48 22.26
N LEU A 234 6.76 0.22 22.33
CA LEU A 234 5.49 -0.18 22.94
C LEU A 234 5.68 -0.48 24.42
N TYR A 235 4.73 -0.05 25.25
CA TYR A 235 4.70 -0.29 26.69
C TYR A 235 3.37 -0.91 27.09
N ASP A 236 3.45 -2.01 27.88
CA ASP A 236 2.27 -2.68 28.39
C ASP A 236 1.65 -1.87 29.52
N THR A 237 0.32 -1.88 29.58
CA THR A 237 -0.48 -1.27 30.65
C THR A 237 -1.10 -2.33 31.55
N ARG A 238 -1.58 -1.91 32.75
CA ARG A 238 -2.15 -2.80 33.76
C ARG A 238 -3.34 -3.63 33.25
N ASP A 239 -4.09 -3.11 32.31
CA ASP A 239 -5.29 -3.74 31.71
C ASP A 239 -4.97 -4.62 30.49
N GLY A 240 -3.71 -5.02 30.32
CA GLY A 240 -3.27 -5.89 29.21
C GLY A 240 -3.31 -5.24 27.84
N ARG A 241 -3.36 -3.90 27.78
CA ARG A 241 -3.30 -3.11 26.56
C ARG A 241 -1.90 -2.53 26.39
N GLN A 242 -1.69 -1.78 25.31
CA GLN A 242 -0.40 -1.15 25.03
C GLN A 242 -0.55 0.32 24.63
N VAL A 243 0.49 1.09 24.94
CA VAL A 243 0.71 2.46 24.49
C VAL A 243 2.01 2.50 23.68
N ALA A 244 1.96 3.17 22.54
CA ALA A 244 3.13 3.52 21.75
C ALA A 244 3.66 4.88 22.23
N LEU A 245 4.93 4.93 22.63
CA LEU A 245 5.66 6.16 22.86
C LEU A 245 6.60 6.36 21.67
N ALA A 246 6.49 7.48 20.94
CA ALA A 246 7.09 7.64 19.61
C ALA A 246 7.81 8.98 19.39
N GLY A 247 8.22 9.65 20.47
CA GLY A 247 8.89 10.97 20.45
C GLY A 247 10.30 10.91 21.02
N GLN A 248 11.30 10.90 20.17
CA GLN A 248 12.72 10.81 20.55
C GLN A 248 13.41 12.19 20.62
N GLU A 249 12.71 13.27 20.36
CA GLU A 249 13.23 14.62 20.45
C GLU A 249 13.53 14.97 21.91
N PRO A 250 14.64 15.69 22.20
CA PRO A 250 15.05 16.02 23.56
C PRO A 250 13.92 16.63 24.42
N LYS A 251 13.13 17.52 23.83
CA LYS A 251 12.00 18.17 24.52
C LYS A 251 10.95 17.20 25.05
N PHE A 252 10.67 16.09 24.33
CA PHE A 252 9.70 15.10 24.75
C PHE A 252 10.26 14.18 25.81
N ILE A 253 11.54 13.82 25.70
CA ILE A 253 12.28 13.05 26.71
C ILE A 253 12.31 13.82 28.03
N GLU A 254 12.69 15.10 28.00
CA GLU A 254 12.76 15.97 29.16
C GLU A 254 11.40 16.13 29.84
N ARG A 255 10.33 16.37 29.09
CA ARG A 255 8.96 16.51 29.64
C ARG A 255 8.51 15.24 30.38
N VAL A 256 8.66 14.08 29.76
CA VAL A 256 8.23 12.82 30.36
C VAL A 256 9.08 12.45 31.57
N LEU A 257 10.40 12.47 31.46
CA LEU A 257 11.28 12.06 32.54
C LEU A 257 11.25 13.03 33.73
N THR A 258 11.10 14.33 33.47
CA THR A 258 10.90 15.33 34.52
C THR A 258 9.57 15.12 35.24
N ALA A 259 8.48 14.89 34.49
CA ALA A 259 7.16 14.59 35.08
C ALA A 259 7.13 13.28 35.89
N LEU A 260 8.02 12.35 35.54
CA LEU A 260 8.22 11.10 36.30
C LEU A 260 9.15 11.27 37.53
N GLY A 261 9.73 12.46 37.74
CA GLY A 261 10.73 12.69 38.78
C GLY A 261 12.08 12.01 38.51
N ARG A 262 12.38 11.72 37.23
CA ARG A 262 13.59 11.00 36.79
C ARG A 262 14.42 11.78 35.78
N PRO A 263 14.74 13.09 36.02
CA PRO A 263 15.60 13.86 35.13
C PRO A 263 17.02 13.29 35.03
N ASP A 264 17.46 12.48 35.99
CA ASP A 264 18.73 11.76 36.02
C ASP A 264 18.89 10.80 34.82
N LEU A 265 17.79 10.36 34.19
CA LEU A 265 17.81 9.42 33.06
C LEU A 265 17.87 10.11 31.68
N ILE A 266 17.73 11.43 31.60
CA ILE A 266 17.70 12.16 30.33
C ILE A 266 18.98 11.94 29.53
N GLU A 267 20.14 11.99 30.19
CA GLU A 267 21.43 11.80 29.54
C GLU A 267 21.58 10.47 28.82
N LEU A 268 20.96 9.40 29.37
CA LEU A 268 20.99 8.08 28.72
C LEU A 268 20.29 8.09 27.34
N CYS A 269 19.28 8.92 27.18
CA CYS A 269 18.56 9.02 25.91
C CYS A 269 19.32 9.85 24.87
N THR A 270 20.18 10.80 25.27
CA THR A 270 20.93 11.66 24.36
C THR A 270 22.09 10.93 23.67
N ARG A 271 22.50 9.77 24.18
CA ARG A 271 23.57 8.92 23.61
C ARG A 271 23.12 8.10 22.39
N GLY A 272 21.90 8.32 21.89
CA GLY A 272 21.30 7.51 20.84
C GLY A 272 20.65 6.21 21.35
N PRO A 273 20.09 5.37 20.44
CA PRO A 273 19.47 4.11 20.79
C PRO A 273 20.48 3.07 21.29
N GLY A 274 20.03 2.14 22.11
CA GLY A 274 20.88 1.01 22.52
C GLY A 274 20.66 0.52 23.94
N PRO A 275 21.40 -0.52 24.38
CA PRO A 275 21.21 -1.19 25.66
C PRO A 275 21.39 -0.30 26.90
N HIS A 276 22.15 0.78 26.78
CA HIS A 276 22.36 1.75 27.87
C HIS A 276 21.08 2.49 28.28
N GLN A 277 20.04 2.50 27.43
CA GLN A 277 18.72 3.04 27.75
C GLN A 277 17.85 2.08 28.58
N ARG A 278 18.32 0.90 28.92
CA ARG A 278 17.57 -0.08 29.72
C ARG A 278 16.96 0.50 31.00
N PRO A 279 17.67 1.30 31.83
CA PRO A 279 17.07 1.92 33.02
C PRO A 279 15.89 2.83 32.71
N VAL A 280 15.92 3.52 31.56
CA VAL A 280 14.80 4.36 31.07
C VAL A 280 13.62 3.47 30.68
N VAL A 281 13.87 2.41 29.91
CA VAL A 281 12.85 1.43 29.49
C VAL A 281 12.16 0.82 30.71
N GLU A 282 12.93 0.38 31.73
CA GLU A 282 12.40 -0.23 32.94
C GLU A 282 11.53 0.77 33.76
N THR A 283 11.98 2.02 33.83
CA THR A 283 11.23 3.10 34.52
C THR A 283 9.89 3.36 33.81
N LEU A 284 9.90 3.52 32.49
CA LEU A 284 8.69 3.74 31.68
C LEU A 284 7.76 2.52 31.76
N GLN A 285 8.30 1.31 31.65
CA GLN A 285 7.48 0.09 31.75
C GLN A 285 6.82 -0.06 33.11
N ALA A 286 7.52 0.23 34.21
CA ALA A 286 6.94 0.21 35.55
C ALA A 286 5.82 1.25 35.70
N PHE A 287 6.03 2.45 35.15
CA PHE A 287 5.03 3.51 35.10
C PHE A 287 3.77 3.09 34.36
N PHE A 288 3.89 2.57 33.13
CA PHE A 288 2.75 2.17 32.32
C PHE A 288 2.03 0.95 32.89
N ARG A 289 2.74 -0.04 33.42
CA ARG A 289 2.14 -1.22 34.10
C ARG A 289 1.36 -0.89 35.35
N SER A 290 1.62 0.24 36.00
CA SER A 290 0.84 0.69 37.14
C SER A 290 -0.50 1.35 36.80
N ARG A 291 -0.78 1.57 35.53
CA ARG A 291 -1.94 2.32 34.99
C ARG A 291 -2.70 1.54 33.92
N THR A 292 -3.98 1.81 33.80
CA THR A 292 -4.75 1.42 32.60
C THR A 292 -4.29 2.22 31.38
N ARG A 293 -4.59 1.72 30.19
CA ARG A 293 -4.28 2.44 28.95
C ARG A 293 -4.85 3.87 28.96
N GLN A 294 -6.10 4.04 29.41
CA GLN A 294 -6.73 5.36 29.45
C GLN A 294 -6.03 6.32 30.42
N GLU A 295 -5.74 5.87 31.64
CA GLU A 295 -4.99 6.67 32.63
C GLU A 295 -3.61 7.11 32.09
N ALA A 296 -2.94 6.23 31.33
CA ALA A 296 -1.66 6.53 30.69
C ALA A 296 -1.80 7.57 29.57
N LEU A 297 -2.82 7.44 28.73
CA LEU A 297 -3.10 8.38 27.64
C LEU A 297 -3.47 9.77 28.17
N ASP A 298 -4.32 9.85 29.20
CA ASP A 298 -4.72 11.11 29.83
C ASP A 298 -3.50 11.85 30.42
N TRP A 299 -2.60 11.09 31.07
CA TRP A 299 -1.37 11.65 31.58
C TRP A 299 -0.44 12.16 30.47
N LEU A 300 -0.23 11.38 29.40
CA LEU A 300 0.60 11.79 28.26
C LEU A 300 0.02 13.01 27.52
N ALA A 301 -1.30 13.12 27.44
CA ALA A 301 -1.98 14.25 26.81
C ALA A 301 -1.62 15.58 27.48
N SER A 302 -1.38 15.57 28.80
CA SER A 302 -1.00 16.77 29.56
C SER A 302 0.43 17.24 29.29
N LEU A 303 1.27 16.41 28.65
CA LEU A 303 2.70 16.67 28.47
C LEU A 303 3.07 17.17 27.07
N ASP A 304 2.13 17.18 26.13
CA ASP A 304 2.38 17.55 24.71
C ASP A 304 3.59 16.79 24.13
N VAL A 305 3.46 15.45 24.07
CA VAL A 305 4.49 14.52 23.58
C VAL A 305 3.92 13.59 22.49
N CYS A 306 4.78 12.86 21.78
CA CYS A 306 4.35 11.93 20.74
C CYS A 306 3.98 10.57 21.35
N TYR A 307 2.70 10.24 21.35
CA TYR A 307 2.18 8.97 21.84
C TYR A 307 0.90 8.56 21.08
N ALA A 308 0.53 7.29 21.20
CA ALA A 308 -0.77 6.80 20.73
C ALA A 308 -1.18 5.53 21.49
N PRO A 309 -2.48 5.23 21.61
CA PRO A 309 -2.91 3.89 21.95
C PRO A 309 -2.54 2.90 20.85
N VAL A 310 -2.22 1.66 21.20
CA VAL A 310 -2.19 0.57 20.23
C VAL A 310 -3.63 0.08 20.06
N ASN A 311 -4.29 0.55 19.00
CA ASN A 311 -5.68 0.21 18.71
C ASN A 311 -5.78 -1.07 17.89
N THR A 312 -6.85 -1.84 18.10
CA THR A 312 -7.29 -2.82 17.11
C THR A 312 -7.84 -2.11 15.87
N LEU A 313 -7.93 -2.81 14.72
CA LEU A 313 -8.54 -2.22 13.51
C LEU A 313 -9.98 -1.75 13.77
N LEU A 314 -10.75 -2.48 14.58
CA LEU A 314 -12.11 -2.09 14.94
C LEU A 314 -12.13 -0.80 15.78
N GLU A 315 -11.23 -0.66 16.75
CA GLU A 315 -11.08 0.58 17.53
C GLU A 315 -10.66 1.74 16.62
N ALA A 316 -9.68 1.53 15.74
CA ALA A 316 -9.23 2.53 14.79
C ALA A 316 -10.37 3.04 13.90
N THR A 317 -11.28 2.17 13.43
CA THR A 317 -12.44 2.60 12.63
C THR A 317 -13.47 3.42 13.40
N ARG A 318 -13.40 3.44 14.72
CA ARG A 318 -14.28 4.21 15.64
C ARG A 318 -13.61 5.44 16.22
N ASP A 319 -12.36 5.68 15.87
CA ASP A 319 -11.61 6.84 16.34
C ASP A 319 -12.27 8.15 15.87
N PRO A 320 -12.42 9.16 16.74
CA PRO A 320 -13.01 10.45 16.37
C PRO A 320 -12.29 11.12 15.18
N HIS A 321 -10.98 10.90 15.04
CA HIS A 321 -10.21 11.40 13.91
C HIS A 321 -10.65 10.79 12.57
N VAL A 322 -11.00 9.50 12.56
CA VAL A 322 -11.54 8.81 11.38
C VAL A 322 -12.86 9.43 10.94
N ALA A 323 -13.75 9.73 11.90
CA ALA A 323 -15.01 10.41 11.61
C ALA A 323 -14.80 11.86 11.13
N ALA A 324 -13.97 12.63 11.84
CA ALA A 324 -13.67 14.02 11.49
C ALA A 324 -12.99 14.18 10.12
N ARG A 325 -12.23 13.18 9.70
CA ARG A 325 -11.58 13.15 8.40
C ARG A 325 -12.35 12.37 7.34
N GLU A 326 -13.54 11.87 7.65
CA GLU A 326 -14.36 11.11 6.71
C GLU A 326 -13.56 9.98 6.01
N LEU A 327 -12.79 9.21 6.81
CA LEU A 327 -11.93 8.15 6.28
C LEU A 327 -12.70 6.86 5.96
N LEU A 328 -13.97 6.79 6.37
CA LEU A 328 -14.88 5.72 6.03
C LEU A 328 -16.08 6.30 5.28
N LEU A 329 -16.29 5.81 4.06
CA LEU A 329 -17.43 6.15 3.23
C LEU A 329 -18.49 5.04 3.34
N ALA A 330 -19.74 5.37 3.08
CA ALA A 330 -20.83 4.41 2.98
C ALA A 330 -21.46 4.49 1.59
N ASP A 331 -21.71 3.33 0.97
CA ASP A 331 -22.49 3.25 -0.25
C ASP A 331 -24.02 3.31 0.03
N GLU A 332 -24.84 3.24 -1.00
CA GLU A 332 -26.29 3.30 -0.92
C GLU A 332 -26.91 2.17 -0.08
N LEU A 333 -26.18 1.06 0.08
CA LEU A 333 -26.58 -0.09 0.91
C LEU A 333 -26.03 0.01 2.35
N GLY A 334 -25.33 1.09 2.69
CA GLY A 334 -24.71 1.29 4.00
C GLY A 334 -23.40 0.50 4.20
N ARG A 335 -22.88 -0.14 3.16
CA ARG A 335 -21.60 -0.89 3.24
C ARG A 335 -20.42 0.08 3.30
N ARG A 336 -19.44 -0.26 4.14
CA ARG A 336 -18.32 0.64 4.41
C ARG A 336 -17.15 0.44 3.43
N HIS A 337 -16.54 1.57 3.06
CA HIS A 337 -15.36 1.64 2.20
C HIS A 337 -14.29 2.53 2.83
N LEU A 338 -13.02 2.21 2.57
CA LEU A 338 -11.92 3.11 2.91
C LEU A 338 -11.94 4.31 1.96
N ALA A 339 -11.85 5.52 2.48
CA ALA A 339 -11.75 6.72 1.64
C ALA A 339 -10.39 6.80 0.94
N PRO A 340 -10.30 7.49 -0.22
CA PRO A 340 -9.02 7.81 -0.84
C PRO A 340 -8.12 8.61 0.12
N ALA A 341 -6.85 8.22 0.22
CA ALA A 341 -5.89 8.87 1.10
C ALA A 341 -5.44 10.26 0.59
N ILE A 342 -5.42 10.43 -0.74
CA ILE A 342 -5.01 11.70 -1.38
C ILE A 342 -6.23 12.62 -1.47
N ARG A 343 -6.08 13.86 -1.02
CA ARG A 343 -7.12 14.88 -1.05
C ARG A 343 -6.62 16.12 -1.76
N PHE A 344 -7.45 16.68 -2.61
CA PHE A 344 -7.21 17.96 -3.29
C PHE A 344 -8.16 19.02 -2.76
N ALA A 345 -7.65 20.24 -2.50
CA ALA A 345 -8.44 21.34 -1.95
C ALA A 345 -9.52 21.81 -2.93
N ASP A 346 -9.12 22.08 -4.19
CA ASP A 346 -10.00 22.71 -5.17
C ASP A 346 -10.90 21.70 -5.91
N GLU A 347 -10.48 20.44 -5.98
CA GLU A 347 -11.22 19.38 -6.65
C GLU A 347 -11.30 18.15 -5.74
N PRO A 348 -12.21 18.15 -4.77
CA PRO A 348 -12.32 17.04 -3.83
C PRO A 348 -12.68 15.74 -4.55
N THR A 349 -12.04 14.66 -4.12
CA THR A 349 -12.26 13.33 -4.67
C THR A 349 -13.67 12.84 -4.34
N ARG A 350 -14.35 12.30 -5.35
CA ARG A 350 -15.71 11.73 -5.23
C ARG A 350 -15.71 10.32 -5.83
N PRO A 351 -15.23 9.32 -5.09
CA PRO A 351 -15.11 7.97 -5.60
C PRO A 351 -16.48 7.33 -5.86
N ARG A 352 -16.58 6.53 -6.89
CA ARG A 352 -17.73 5.64 -7.09
C ARG A 352 -17.55 4.44 -6.18
N LEU A 353 -18.49 4.19 -5.27
CA LEU A 353 -18.32 3.18 -4.22
C LEU A 353 -18.77 1.77 -4.64
N ARG A 354 -19.57 1.65 -5.70
CA ARG A 354 -20.06 0.37 -6.15
C ARG A 354 -18.96 -0.44 -6.84
N GLU A 355 -18.77 -1.68 -6.44
CA GLU A 355 -17.97 -2.66 -7.14
C GLU A 355 -18.73 -3.24 -8.36
N PRO A 356 -18.06 -3.53 -9.48
CA PRO A 356 -18.72 -4.14 -10.63
C PRO A 356 -19.01 -5.62 -10.39
N LEU A 357 -20.14 -6.10 -10.92
CA LEU A 357 -20.37 -7.54 -11.09
C LEU A 357 -19.41 -8.08 -12.17
N LEU A 358 -19.13 -9.38 -12.14
CA LEU A 358 -18.26 -10.01 -13.11
C LEU A 358 -18.83 -9.86 -14.53
N GLY A 359 -18.07 -9.24 -15.42
CA GLY A 359 -18.43 -9.03 -16.82
C GLY A 359 -19.54 -7.99 -17.06
N GLU A 360 -19.98 -7.28 -16.04
CA GLU A 360 -21.12 -6.35 -16.09
C GLU A 360 -21.07 -5.34 -17.25
N HIS A 361 -19.87 -4.94 -17.64
CA HIS A 361 -19.67 -3.88 -18.64
C HIS A 361 -19.12 -4.41 -19.96
N THR A 362 -19.11 -5.74 -20.18
CA THR A 362 -18.50 -6.33 -21.39
C THR A 362 -19.12 -5.80 -22.66
N ASP A 363 -20.46 -5.88 -22.79
CA ASP A 363 -21.16 -5.44 -24.00
C ASP A 363 -21.10 -3.91 -24.16
N GLU A 364 -21.24 -3.15 -23.08
CA GLU A 364 -21.16 -1.68 -23.07
C GLU A 364 -19.81 -1.20 -23.62
N VAL A 365 -18.70 -1.73 -23.09
CA VAL A 365 -17.35 -1.31 -23.48
C VAL A 365 -17.07 -1.63 -24.93
N PHE A 366 -17.51 -2.78 -25.43
CA PHE A 366 -17.27 -3.13 -26.83
C PHE A 366 -18.22 -2.45 -27.81
N ALA A 367 -19.47 -2.19 -27.43
CA ALA A 367 -20.38 -1.37 -28.25
C ALA A 367 -19.84 0.07 -28.44
N GLU A 368 -19.24 0.67 -27.40
CA GLU A 368 -18.56 1.98 -27.52
C GLU A 368 -17.36 1.93 -28.51
N LEU A 369 -16.64 0.82 -28.56
CA LEU A 369 -15.51 0.65 -29.51
C LEU A 369 -15.98 0.51 -30.96
N GLU A 370 -17.08 -0.20 -31.21
CA GLU A 370 -17.64 -0.46 -32.52
C GLU A 370 -18.40 0.76 -33.06
N GLY A 371 -19.09 1.51 -32.23
CA GLY A 371 -19.91 2.67 -32.59
C GLY A 371 -19.12 3.92 -33.03
N GLY A 372 -17.79 3.88 -33.07
CA GLY A 372 -16.97 4.94 -33.68
C GLY A 372 -16.95 6.26 -32.88
N GLY A 373 -17.32 6.27 -31.62
CA GLY A 373 -17.22 7.44 -30.74
C GLY A 373 -15.77 7.89 -30.60
N GLY A 374 -15.31 8.77 -31.51
CA GLY A 374 -13.98 9.37 -31.48
C GLY A 374 -13.83 10.27 -30.25
N ARG A 375 -12.74 10.09 -29.51
CA ARG A 375 -12.17 11.13 -28.64
C ARG A 375 -11.25 12.02 -29.47
#